data_3e7c7f108fe94f7875fad856ffd868f0
#
_entry.id   3e7c7f108fe94f7875fad856ffd868f0
#
_cell.length_a   1.000
_cell.length_b   1.000
_cell.length_c   1.000
_cell.angle_alpha   90.00
_cell.angle_beta   90.00
_cell.angle_gamma   90.00
#
_symmetry.space_group_name_H-M   'P 1'
#
loop_
_entity.id
_entity.type
_entity.pdbx_description
1 polymer ?
#
loop_
_entity_poly.entity_id
_entity_poly.type
_entity_poly.pdbx_seq_one_letter_code
_entity_poly.pdbx_strand_id
1 'polypeptide(L)'
;LAVDSRCIPADNEAMKFDTLQLETMPALSSPTVVVGLRGWGNALEVASAMATFIVDSLDGKAVGRIDSDACYRYDENRPDVRIEDGRLKSIHASGGSFFAVKSDSDQGDLLILVADEPSLNWQRFCKDLADLALNMGARGVISLGSMFDSVLHTDLIISAFTTGDDYAEIFNRHRVLPINYQGPSAIHTLILDACAKRGLPGASLWCHCPAYLQGIVHHGMLIQLARVLSDMVSVSLGTQKLESLWNALEIQIQELIADNPKLEGIVDQIRKKKRRGAIQNREDTENKQADVIRLKDFFDP
;
A
#
# COMPACT_ATOMS: atom_id res chain seq x y z
N LEU A 1 -24.16 -10.99 29.23
CA LEU A 1 -22.77 -10.99 29.64
C LEU A 1 -22.26 -9.58 29.36
N ALA A 2 -21.88 -8.84 30.39
CA ALA A 2 -21.47 -7.46 30.34
C ALA A 2 -20.18 -7.32 29.54
N VAL A 3 -20.17 -6.45 28.54
CA VAL A 3 -18.96 -6.00 27.86
C VAL A 3 -18.19 -5.15 28.86
N ASP A 4 -17.06 -5.66 29.29
CA ASP A 4 -16.09 -5.00 30.16
C ASP A 4 -15.61 -3.73 29.43
N SER A 5 -16.02 -2.58 29.94
CA SER A 5 -15.59 -1.27 29.47
C SER A 5 -14.13 -1.06 29.88
N ARG A 6 -13.21 -1.60 29.10
CA ARG A 6 -11.77 -1.33 29.26
C ARG A 6 -11.50 0.11 28.88
N CYS A 7 -11.01 0.83 29.87
CA CYS A 7 -10.55 2.21 29.80
C CYS A 7 -9.94 2.58 28.45
N ILE A 8 -10.59 3.51 27.75
CA ILE A 8 -9.92 4.35 26.76
C ILE A 8 -8.91 5.17 27.58
N PRO A 9 -7.60 5.12 27.29
CA PRO A 9 -6.63 5.94 27.99
C PRO A 9 -7.03 7.42 27.81
N ALA A 10 -6.93 8.18 28.90
CA ALA A 10 -7.11 9.62 28.85
C ALA A 10 -6.11 10.23 27.86
N ASP A 11 -6.58 11.28 27.17
CA ASP A 11 -5.84 12.02 26.14
C ASP A 11 -4.32 12.13 26.42
N ASN A 12 -3.48 11.71 25.46
CA ASN A 12 -2.03 11.91 25.39
C ASN A 12 -1.08 10.87 26.03
N GLU A 13 -1.50 9.68 26.42
CA GLU A 13 -0.54 8.67 26.87
C GLU A 13 0.12 7.93 25.70
N ALA A 14 1.46 7.80 25.78
CA ALA A 14 2.25 7.00 24.82
C ALA A 14 1.86 5.52 24.89
N MET A 15 1.58 4.91 23.75
CA MET A 15 1.37 3.45 23.65
C MET A 15 2.64 2.78 23.18
N LYS A 16 3.13 1.79 23.92
CA LYS A 16 4.32 1.02 23.57
C LYS A 16 3.98 -0.45 23.44
N PHE A 17 4.37 -1.02 22.31
CA PHE A 17 4.34 -2.44 22.00
C PHE A 17 5.78 -2.94 21.78
N ASP A 18 5.95 -4.23 21.55
CA ASP A 18 7.28 -4.81 21.33
C ASP A 18 7.91 -4.37 20.00
N THR A 19 7.07 -4.09 18.97
CA THR A 19 7.53 -3.79 17.60
C THR A 19 7.14 -2.41 17.09
N LEU A 20 6.34 -1.67 17.85
CA LEU A 20 5.88 -0.33 17.48
C LEU A 20 5.58 0.52 18.72
N GLN A 21 5.66 1.84 18.54
CA GLN A 21 5.36 2.80 19.60
C GLN A 21 4.64 4.03 19.04
N LEU A 22 3.67 4.52 19.78
CA LEU A 22 3.03 5.82 19.56
C LEU A 22 3.51 6.79 20.62
N GLU A 23 4.02 7.93 20.20
CA GLU A 23 4.61 8.95 21.08
C GLU A 23 3.56 9.94 21.58
N THR A 24 2.63 10.30 20.69
CA THR A 24 1.50 11.17 20.98
C THR A 24 0.31 10.73 20.13
N MET A 25 -0.88 10.68 20.75
CA MET A 25 -2.09 10.36 20.02
C MET A 25 -3.09 11.52 20.11
N PRO A 26 -3.42 12.18 19.00
CA PRO A 26 -4.65 12.93 18.94
C PRO A 26 -5.82 11.95 19.11
N ALA A 27 -6.81 12.31 19.89
CA ALA A 27 -8.01 11.50 20.02
C ALA A 27 -8.62 11.27 18.63
N LEU A 28 -8.55 10.04 18.11
CA LEU A 28 -9.16 9.63 16.85
C LEU A 28 -10.51 8.97 17.12
N SER A 29 -11.51 9.30 16.31
CA SER A 29 -12.85 8.75 16.42
C SER A 29 -13.00 7.57 15.43
N SER A 30 -13.12 6.35 15.96
CA SER A 30 -13.32 5.12 15.17
C SER A 30 -12.45 5.05 13.91
N PRO A 31 -11.11 5.15 14.02
CA PRO A 31 -10.25 5.29 12.85
C PRO A 31 -10.27 4.03 11.97
N THR A 32 -10.04 4.25 10.67
CA THR A 32 -9.60 3.17 9.78
C THR A 32 -8.08 3.17 9.72
N VAL A 33 -7.46 2.02 9.94
CA VAL A 33 -6.00 1.87 9.79
C VAL A 33 -5.67 1.55 8.34
N VAL A 34 -4.84 2.39 7.69
CA VAL A 34 -4.36 2.16 6.33
C VAL A 34 -2.87 1.84 6.37
N VAL A 35 -2.48 0.72 5.75
CA VAL A 35 -1.10 0.22 5.77
C VAL A 35 -0.52 0.22 4.36
N GLY A 36 0.52 1.03 4.13
CA GLY A 36 1.30 1.05 2.90
C GLY A 36 2.76 0.71 3.18
N LEU A 37 3.21 -0.45 2.70
CA LEU A 37 4.56 -0.95 2.95
C LEU A 37 5.42 -0.88 1.69
N ARG A 38 6.68 -0.43 1.84
CA ARG A 38 7.73 -0.62 0.85
C ARG A 38 8.30 -2.03 1.03
N GLY A 39 8.46 -2.77 -0.06
CA GLY A 39 8.99 -4.13 0.00
C GLY A 39 8.46 -4.99 -1.14
N TRP A 40 8.29 -6.28 -0.87
CA TRP A 40 7.91 -7.26 -1.89
C TRP A 40 6.54 -6.98 -2.53
N GLY A 41 5.57 -6.52 -1.77
CA GLY A 41 4.22 -6.18 -2.23
C GLY A 41 4.06 -4.74 -2.69
N ASN A 42 5.09 -4.09 -3.28
CA ASN A 42 5.07 -2.66 -3.63
C ASN A 42 5.59 -2.38 -5.05
N ALA A 43 5.08 -3.11 -6.03
CA ALA A 43 5.42 -2.89 -7.45
C ALA A 43 5.11 -1.44 -7.86
N LEU A 44 6.04 -0.78 -8.58
CA LEU A 44 5.96 0.63 -9.01
C LEU A 44 5.67 1.60 -7.85
N GLU A 45 6.03 1.21 -6.63
CA GLU A 45 5.84 1.99 -5.40
C GLU A 45 4.38 2.37 -5.08
N VAL A 46 3.39 1.72 -5.71
CA VAL A 46 1.98 2.14 -5.64
C VAL A 46 1.44 2.12 -4.20
N ALA A 47 1.74 1.08 -3.43
CA ALA A 47 1.21 0.95 -2.06
C ALA A 47 1.75 2.03 -1.13
N SER A 48 3.07 2.22 -1.11
CA SER A 48 3.74 3.23 -0.27
C SER A 48 3.44 4.66 -0.75
N ALA A 49 3.42 4.89 -2.07
CA ALA A 49 3.09 6.19 -2.64
C ALA A 49 1.64 6.59 -2.34
N MET A 50 0.68 5.64 -2.36
CA MET A 50 -0.70 5.94 -1.98
C MET A 50 -0.82 6.31 -0.51
N ALA A 51 -0.19 5.55 0.38
CA ALA A 51 -0.21 5.88 1.81
C ALA A 51 0.42 7.26 2.09
N THR A 52 1.55 7.57 1.44
CA THR A 52 2.18 8.90 1.52
C THR A 52 1.27 9.98 0.94
N PHE A 53 0.63 9.73 -0.20
CA PHE A 53 -0.30 10.68 -0.82
C PHE A 53 -1.48 11.02 0.11
N ILE A 54 -2.03 10.04 0.84
CA ILE A 54 -3.09 10.30 1.82
C ILE A 54 -2.57 11.20 2.95
N VAL A 55 -1.38 10.89 3.50
CA VAL A 55 -0.74 11.71 4.54
C VAL A 55 -0.55 13.15 4.10
N ASP A 56 0.02 13.36 2.89
CA ASP A 56 0.32 14.68 2.35
C ASP A 56 -0.96 15.47 2.00
N SER A 57 -1.96 14.78 1.44
CA SER A 57 -3.21 15.43 1.00
C SER A 57 -4.12 15.85 2.15
N LEU A 58 -4.04 15.14 3.28
CA LEU A 58 -4.90 15.36 4.45
C LEU A 58 -4.12 15.93 5.66
N ASP A 59 -2.92 16.45 5.46
CA ASP A 59 -2.05 17.03 6.50
C ASP A 59 -1.85 16.10 7.71
N GLY A 60 -1.56 14.80 7.43
CA GLY A 60 -1.35 13.79 8.46
C GLY A 60 -0.21 14.13 9.40
N LYS A 61 -0.42 13.97 10.70
CA LYS A 61 0.57 14.28 11.74
C LYS A 61 1.27 13.00 12.19
N ALA A 62 2.59 13.01 12.22
CA ALA A 62 3.36 11.89 12.74
C ALA A 62 3.07 11.70 14.24
N VAL A 63 2.74 10.47 14.62
CA VAL A 63 2.31 10.13 15.99
C VAL A 63 3.05 8.92 16.57
N GLY A 64 3.86 8.23 15.77
CA GLY A 64 4.57 7.04 16.22
C GLY A 64 5.43 6.41 15.12
N ARG A 65 6.07 5.32 15.46
CA ARG A 65 7.01 4.63 14.56
C ARG A 65 7.06 3.13 14.83
N ILE A 66 7.62 2.39 13.87
CA ILE A 66 8.05 1.01 14.06
C ILE A 66 9.39 1.00 14.82
N ASP A 67 9.56 0.03 15.70
CA ASP A 67 10.86 -0.25 16.33
C ASP A 67 11.77 -0.94 15.30
N SER A 68 12.79 -0.21 14.86
CA SER A 68 13.69 -0.69 13.82
C SER A 68 14.52 -1.89 14.26
N ASP A 69 14.97 -1.94 15.51
CA ASP A 69 15.78 -3.02 16.04
C ASP A 69 14.96 -4.31 16.18
N ALA A 70 13.66 -4.18 16.45
CA ALA A 70 12.76 -5.32 16.54
C ALA A 70 12.33 -5.88 15.18
N CYS A 71 12.27 -5.03 14.14
CA CYS A 71 11.61 -5.37 12.88
C CYS A 71 12.55 -5.58 11.70
N TYR A 72 13.80 -5.09 11.73
CA TYR A 72 14.68 -5.13 10.56
C TYR A 72 16.05 -5.71 10.87
N ARG A 73 16.59 -6.41 9.87
CA ARG A 73 17.97 -6.91 9.87
C ARG A 73 18.87 -5.88 9.21
N TYR A 74 19.78 -5.28 9.99
CA TYR A 74 20.69 -4.26 9.47
C TYR A 74 21.78 -4.81 8.53
N ASP A 75 22.02 -6.10 8.49
CA ASP A 75 22.91 -6.74 7.52
C ASP A 75 22.27 -6.86 6.13
N GLU A 76 20.95 -6.92 6.05
CA GLU A 76 20.16 -6.93 4.81
C GLU A 76 19.66 -5.52 4.44
N ASN A 77 19.21 -4.75 5.45
CA ASN A 77 18.67 -3.40 5.33
C ASN A 77 19.59 -2.41 6.04
N ARG A 78 20.73 -2.10 5.43
CA ARG A 78 21.73 -1.22 6.03
C ARG A 78 21.17 0.20 6.17
N PRO A 79 21.39 0.86 7.32
CA PRO A 79 21.06 2.26 7.45
C PRO A 79 21.81 3.14 6.43
N ASP A 80 21.10 4.05 5.80
CA ASP A 80 21.69 5.08 4.96
C ASP A 80 22.36 6.14 5.81
N VAL A 81 23.57 6.53 5.46
CA VAL A 81 24.32 7.55 6.17
C VAL A 81 24.71 8.71 5.24
N ARG A 82 24.66 9.90 5.78
CA ARG A 82 25.19 11.10 5.14
C ARG A 82 26.40 11.61 5.92
N ILE A 83 27.56 11.61 5.27
CA ILE A 83 28.83 12.13 5.81
C ILE A 83 29.27 13.25 4.89
N GLU A 84 29.53 14.43 5.46
CA GLU A 84 30.03 15.60 4.75
C GLU A 84 31.23 16.17 5.51
N ASP A 85 32.31 16.48 4.81
CA ASP A 85 33.57 17.00 5.37
C ASP A 85 34.10 16.18 6.56
N GLY A 86 33.99 14.83 6.44
CA GLY A 86 34.42 13.89 7.47
C GLY A 86 33.53 13.85 8.73
N ARG A 87 32.37 14.49 8.70
CA ARG A 87 31.42 14.53 9.83
C ARG A 87 30.11 13.84 9.48
N LEU A 88 29.67 12.98 10.37
CA LEU A 88 28.36 12.33 10.28
C LEU A 88 27.26 13.39 10.41
N LYS A 89 26.37 13.50 9.42
CA LYS A 89 25.22 14.42 9.38
C LYS A 89 23.92 13.73 9.77
N SER A 90 23.67 12.56 9.22
CA SER A 90 22.45 11.80 9.51
C SER A 90 22.65 10.30 9.33
N ILE A 91 21.83 9.54 10.02
CA ILE A 91 21.65 8.10 9.84
C ILE A 91 20.16 7.84 9.70
N HIS A 92 19.75 7.09 8.68
CA HIS A 92 18.39 6.69 8.42
C HIS A 92 18.33 5.18 8.34
N ALA A 93 17.80 4.54 9.38
CA ALA A 93 17.53 3.11 9.39
C ALA A 93 16.20 2.80 8.70
N SER A 94 16.06 1.58 8.18
CA SER A 94 14.76 1.05 7.75
C SER A 94 13.76 1.15 8.89
N GLY A 95 12.51 1.43 8.55
CA GLY A 95 11.49 1.68 9.55
C GLY A 95 10.19 2.18 8.94
N GLY A 96 9.45 2.91 9.73
CA GLY A 96 8.23 3.56 9.28
C GLY A 96 7.58 4.36 10.37
N SER A 97 6.65 5.19 9.95
CA SER A 97 5.93 6.12 10.83
C SER A 97 4.43 5.93 10.73
N PHE A 98 3.77 6.14 11.85
CA PHE A 98 2.33 6.27 11.94
C PHE A 98 1.94 7.74 11.84
N PHE A 99 0.91 8.00 11.05
CA PHE A 99 0.35 9.33 10.85
C PHE A 99 -1.12 9.31 11.20
N ALA A 100 -1.53 10.24 12.04
CA ALA A 100 -2.93 10.46 12.37
C ALA A 100 -3.51 11.54 11.46
N VAL A 101 -4.68 11.27 10.90
CA VAL A 101 -5.47 12.20 10.11
C VAL A 101 -6.84 12.33 10.74
N LYS A 102 -7.22 13.54 11.10
CA LYS A 102 -8.59 13.85 11.51
C LYS A 102 -9.43 14.16 10.28
N SER A 103 -10.60 13.55 10.21
CA SER A 103 -11.56 13.79 9.15
C SER A 103 -12.65 14.73 9.64
N ASP A 104 -13.06 15.65 8.77
CA ASP A 104 -14.26 16.48 9.01
C ASP A 104 -15.57 15.70 8.78
N SER A 105 -15.48 14.43 8.37
CA SER A 105 -16.63 13.57 8.16
C SER A 105 -17.00 12.78 9.42
N ASP A 106 -18.29 12.52 9.60
CA ASP A 106 -18.82 11.65 10.67
C ASP A 106 -18.41 10.17 10.50
N GLN A 107 -17.66 9.85 9.44
CA GLN A 107 -17.28 8.48 9.05
C GLN A 107 -15.98 7.99 9.70
N GLY A 108 -15.38 8.80 10.56
CA GLY A 108 -14.20 8.46 11.34
C GLY A 108 -12.88 8.94 10.73
N ASP A 109 -11.87 8.90 11.55
CA ASP A 109 -10.51 9.36 11.29
C ASP A 109 -9.66 8.28 10.59
N LEU A 110 -8.41 8.61 10.24
CA LEU A 110 -7.47 7.62 9.69
C LEU A 110 -6.22 7.54 10.58
N LEU A 111 -5.70 6.32 10.73
CA LEU A 111 -4.33 6.06 11.16
C LEU A 111 -3.59 5.42 9.99
N ILE A 112 -2.53 6.06 9.51
CA ILE A 112 -1.82 5.63 8.32
C ILE A 112 -0.43 5.16 8.72
N LEU A 113 -0.06 3.95 8.34
CA LEU A 113 1.30 3.42 8.45
C LEU A 113 1.99 3.50 7.09
N VAL A 114 3.08 4.26 7.02
CA VAL A 114 4.01 4.28 5.90
C VAL A 114 5.34 3.71 6.39
N ALA A 115 5.71 2.52 5.91
CA ALA A 115 6.87 1.80 6.44
C ALA A 115 7.56 0.93 5.40
N ASP A 116 8.78 0.47 5.72
CA ASP A 116 9.37 -0.67 5.05
C ASP A 116 8.70 -1.96 5.53
N GLU A 117 8.63 -2.98 4.68
CA GLU A 117 8.15 -4.30 5.09
C GLU A 117 9.10 -4.89 6.13
N PRO A 118 8.63 -5.25 7.33
CA PRO A 118 9.47 -5.88 8.35
C PRO A 118 10.17 -7.13 7.81
N SER A 119 11.46 -7.29 8.09
CA SER A 119 12.22 -8.49 7.76
C SER A 119 12.26 -9.52 8.89
N LEU A 120 11.86 -9.12 10.11
CA LEU A 120 11.84 -9.93 11.32
C LEU A 120 10.49 -9.85 12.04
N ASN A 121 10.21 -10.83 12.87
CA ASN A 121 9.14 -10.83 13.87
C ASN A 121 7.73 -10.54 13.30
N TRP A 122 7.42 -10.99 12.09
CA TRP A 122 6.16 -10.73 11.40
C TRP A 122 4.92 -11.00 12.27
N GLN A 123 4.88 -12.17 12.95
CA GLN A 123 3.72 -12.50 13.78
C GLN A 123 3.53 -11.52 14.94
N ARG A 124 4.64 -11.08 15.55
CA ARG A 124 4.60 -10.09 16.64
C ARG A 124 4.17 -8.75 16.13
N PHE A 125 4.76 -8.27 15.03
CA PHE A 125 4.38 -7.02 14.38
C PHE A 125 2.89 -7.00 14.01
N CYS A 126 2.37 -8.05 13.37
CA CYS A 126 0.96 -8.14 13.00
C CYS A 126 0.05 -8.17 14.23
N LYS A 127 0.47 -8.86 15.29
CA LYS A 127 -0.24 -8.86 16.58
C LYS A 127 -0.28 -7.46 17.19
N ASP A 128 0.85 -6.79 17.29
CA ASP A 128 0.96 -5.47 17.89
C ASP A 128 0.16 -4.42 17.10
N LEU A 129 0.18 -4.49 15.76
CA LEU A 129 -0.63 -3.61 14.91
C LEU A 129 -2.14 -3.85 15.10
N ALA A 130 -2.56 -5.12 15.21
CA ALA A 130 -3.95 -5.44 15.48
C ALA A 130 -4.39 -5.01 16.88
N ASP A 131 -3.54 -5.18 17.89
CA ASP A 131 -3.79 -4.73 19.27
C ASP A 131 -3.84 -3.19 19.34
N LEU A 132 -2.95 -2.49 18.61
CA LEU A 132 -3.01 -1.04 18.47
C LEU A 132 -4.36 -0.59 17.86
N ALA A 133 -4.75 -1.20 16.73
CA ALA A 133 -6.01 -0.86 16.07
C ALA A 133 -7.22 -1.05 16.99
N LEU A 134 -7.26 -2.15 17.75
CA LEU A 134 -8.32 -2.39 18.73
C LEU A 134 -8.32 -1.37 19.87
N ASN A 135 -7.16 -1.07 20.44
CA ASN A 135 -7.05 -0.11 21.54
C ASN A 135 -7.50 1.29 21.13
N MET A 136 -7.39 1.61 19.84
CA MET A 136 -7.88 2.86 19.26
C MET A 136 -9.37 2.83 18.88
N GLY A 137 -10.05 1.70 19.06
CA GLY A 137 -11.42 1.53 18.59
C GLY A 137 -11.55 1.61 17.07
N ALA A 138 -10.53 1.13 16.34
CA ALA A 138 -10.56 1.14 14.89
C ALA A 138 -11.73 0.31 14.36
N ARG A 139 -12.33 0.79 13.27
CA ARG A 139 -13.43 0.09 12.59
C ARG A 139 -12.95 -0.96 11.60
N GLY A 140 -11.69 -0.91 11.19
CA GLY A 140 -11.09 -1.88 10.28
C GLY A 140 -9.67 -1.54 9.87
N VAL A 141 -9.03 -2.47 9.16
CA VAL A 141 -7.67 -2.33 8.63
C VAL A 141 -7.68 -2.53 7.12
N ILE A 142 -7.10 -1.60 6.37
CA ILE A 142 -6.92 -1.68 4.93
C ILE A 142 -5.43 -1.79 4.64
N SER A 143 -5.01 -2.87 4.01
CA SER A 143 -3.63 -3.09 3.59
C SER A 143 -3.50 -2.89 2.08
N LEU A 144 -2.53 -2.06 1.68
CA LEU A 144 -2.27 -1.72 0.28
C LEU A 144 -1.11 -2.54 -0.25
N GLY A 145 -1.32 -3.19 -1.38
CA GLY A 145 -0.30 -3.95 -2.08
C GLY A 145 -0.29 -3.64 -3.57
N SER A 146 0.80 -3.99 -4.23
CA SER A 146 0.90 -3.97 -5.68
C SER A 146 1.84 -5.05 -6.16
N MET A 147 1.59 -5.57 -7.37
CA MET A 147 2.37 -6.65 -7.97
C MET A 147 2.57 -6.41 -9.45
N PHE A 148 3.66 -6.92 -10.00
CA PHE A 148 3.84 -6.93 -11.44
C PHE A 148 2.94 -7.98 -12.08
N ASP A 149 2.30 -7.59 -13.19
CA ASP A 149 1.43 -8.45 -13.97
C ASP A 149 1.53 -8.16 -15.46
N SER A 150 1.00 -9.06 -16.28
CA SER A 150 0.93 -8.93 -17.74
C SER A 150 -0.22 -8.02 -18.15
N VAL A 151 -0.17 -6.76 -17.75
CA VAL A 151 -1.18 -5.71 -17.98
C VAL A 151 -0.58 -4.53 -18.73
N LEU A 152 -1.44 -3.73 -19.36
CA LEU A 152 -1.04 -2.46 -19.96
C LEU A 152 -1.06 -1.36 -18.90
N HIS A 153 -0.30 -0.28 -19.12
CA HIS A 153 -0.33 0.91 -18.26
C HIS A 153 -1.70 1.61 -18.23
N THR A 154 -2.54 1.33 -19.21
CA THR A 154 -3.94 1.80 -19.26
C THR A 154 -4.92 0.85 -18.56
N ASP A 155 -4.46 -0.32 -18.11
CA ASP A 155 -5.30 -1.28 -17.40
C ASP A 155 -5.22 -1.02 -15.89
N LEU A 156 -6.16 -0.27 -15.37
CA LEU A 156 -6.21 0.11 -13.96
C LEU A 156 -6.92 -0.97 -13.13
N ILE A 157 -6.31 -2.16 -13.07
CA ILE A 157 -6.88 -3.33 -12.40
C ILE A 157 -6.49 -3.33 -10.93
N ILE A 158 -7.48 -3.46 -10.06
CA ILE A 158 -7.32 -3.70 -8.63
C ILE A 158 -8.00 -5.02 -8.30
N SER A 159 -7.33 -5.88 -7.55
CA SER A 159 -7.92 -7.06 -6.94
C SER A 159 -7.88 -6.95 -5.42
N ALA A 160 -8.75 -7.70 -4.73
CA ALA A 160 -8.83 -7.65 -3.28
C ALA A 160 -9.27 -8.98 -2.68
N PHE A 161 -8.93 -9.15 -1.40
CA PHE A 161 -9.59 -10.10 -0.50
C PHE A 161 -9.93 -9.41 0.82
N THR A 162 -10.92 -9.93 1.53
CA THR A 162 -11.40 -9.39 2.79
C THR A 162 -11.54 -10.49 3.85
N THR A 163 -11.61 -10.07 5.10
CA THR A 163 -11.94 -10.94 6.23
C THR A 163 -13.39 -10.77 6.71
N GLY A 164 -14.18 -9.98 5.98
CA GLY A 164 -15.61 -9.71 6.25
C GLY A 164 -16.31 -9.22 4.97
N ASP A 165 -17.59 -8.93 5.06
CA ASP A 165 -18.44 -8.56 3.91
C ASP A 165 -18.60 -7.03 3.75
N ASP A 166 -17.95 -6.23 4.58
CA ASP A 166 -18.19 -4.79 4.70
C ASP A 166 -17.93 -3.98 3.43
N TYR A 167 -17.09 -4.48 2.51
CA TYR A 167 -16.68 -3.76 1.31
C TYR A 167 -17.27 -4.30 -0.01
N ALA A 168 -18.17 -5.28 0.04
CA ALA A 168 -18.68 -5.96 -1.16
C ALA A 168 -19.32 -5.01 -2.17
N GLU A 169 -20.15 -4.06 -1.73
CA GLU A 169 -20.81 -3.10 -2.60
C GLU A 169 -19.81 -2.13 -3.24
N ILE A 170 -18.81 -1.66 -2.48
CA ILE A 170 -17.75 -0.77 -2.96
C ILE A 170 -16.93 -1.49 -4.03
N PHE A 171 -16.54 -2.74 -3.76
CA PHE A 171 -15.78 -3.55 -4.72
C PHE A 171 -16.55 -3.78 -6.02
N ASN A 172 -17.85 -4.08 -5.94
CA ASN A 172 -18.70 -4.21 -7.12
C ASN A 172 -18.77 -2.89 -7.92
N ARG A 173 -18.98 -1.76 -7.25
CA ARG A 173 -19.05 -0.42 -7.87
C ARG A 173 -17.77 -0.08 -8.62
N HIS A 174 -16.62 -0.35 -8.03
CA HIS A 174 -15.31 -0.05 -8.59
C HIS A 174 -14.71 -1.18 -9.44
N ARG A 175 -15.45 -2.29 -9.64
CA ARG A 175 -14.99 -3.48 -10.37
C ARG A 175 -13.68 -4.06 -9.84
N VAL A 176 -13.51 -4.02 -8.53
CA VAL A 176 -12.39 -4.68 -7.85
C VAL A 176 -12.58 -6.20 -7.97
N LEU A 177 -11.54 -6.89 -8.44
CA LEU A 177 -11.60 -8.32 -8.70
C LEU A 177 -11.36 -9.13 -7.41
N PRO A 178 -12.08 -10.22 -7.17
CA PRO A 178 -11.76 -11.11 -6.05
C PRO A 178 -10.45 -11.85 -6.31
N ILE A 179 -9.60 -11.97 -5.27
CA ILE A 179 -8.36 -12.75 -5.33
C ILE A 179 -8.68 -14.21 -5.04
N ASN A 180 -8.25 -15.10 -5.94
CA ASN A 180 -8.17 -16.54 -5.71
C ASN A 180 -6.69 -16.93 -5.77
N TYR A 181 -6.07 -17.20 -4.62
CA TYR A 181 -4.64 -17.46 -4.55
C TYR A 181 -4.32 -18.53 -3.50
N GLN A 182 -3.40 -19.41 -3.84
CA GLN A 182 -2.82 -20.39 -2.93
C GLN A 182 -1.30 -20.42 -3.18
N GLY A 183 -0.51 -20.04 -2.19
CA GLY A 183 0.95 -19.99 -2.31
C GLY A 183 1.61 -19.23 -1.15
N PRO A 184 2.89 -18.83 -1.30
CA PRO A 184 3.60 -18.03 -0.30
C PRO A 184 2.87 -16.73 0.02
N SER A 185 2.77 -16.40 1.31
CA SER A 185 2.04 -15.22 1.77
C SER A 185 2.93 -13.99 1.88
N ALA A 186 2.39 -12.84 1.51
CA ALA A 186 2.91 -11.54 1.92
C ALA A 186 2.49 -11.20 3.35
N ILE A 187 3.19 -10.28 4.00
CA ILE A 187 2.86 -9.81 5.37
C ILE A 187 1.42 -9.25 5.46
N HIS A 188 0.90 -8.70 4.36
CA HIS A 188 -0.47 -8.19 4.24
C HIS A 188 -1.53 -9.20 4.70
N THR A 189 -1.37 -10.47 4.31
CA THR A 189 -2.28 -11.55 4.71
C THR A 189 -2.19 -11.84 6.22
N LEU A 190 -0.97 -11.79 6.78
CA LEU A 190 -0.77 -12.02 8.21
C LEU A 190 -1.34 -10.86 9.04
N ILE A 191 -1.26 -9.63 8.54
CA ILE A 191 -1.91 -8.46 9.18
C ILE A 191 -3.41 -8.70 9.27
N LEU A 192 -4.06 -9.05 8.17
CA LEU A 192 -5.49 -9.28 8.13
C LEU A 192 -5.91 -10.49 9.00
N ASP A 193 -5.16 -11.58 8.98
CA ASP A 193 -5.40 -12.74 9.84
C ASP A 193 -5.32 -12.37 11.33
N ALA A 194 -4.32 -11.58 11.72
CA ALA A 194 -4.16 -11.10 13.11
C ALA A 194 -5.34 -10.19 13.54
N CYS A 195 -5.84 -9.35 12.64
CA CYS A 195 -7.02 -8.51 12.83
C CYS A 195 -8.30 -9.35 12.94
N ALA A 196 -8.52 -10.27 12.01
CA ALA A 196 -9.70 -11.13 11.98
C ALA A 196 -9.82 -12.00 13.23
N LYS A 197 -8.71 -12.56 13.74
CA LYS A 197 -8.66 -13.31 15.02
C LYS A 197 -9.11 -12.48 16.23
N ARG A 198 -9.17 -11.16 16.10
CA ARG A 198 -9.62 -10.21 17.13
C ARG A 198 -10.98 -9.61 16.84
N GLY A 199 -11.66 -10.07 15.79
CA GLY A 199 -12.96 -9.55 15.37
C GLY A 199 -12.88 -8.18 14.68
N LEU A 200 -11.69 -7.75 14.24
CA LEU A 200 -11.49 -6.52 13.48
C LEU A 200 -11.52 -6.84 11.97
N PRO A 201 -12.48 -6.28 11.22
CA PRO A 201 -12.57 -6.53 9.78
C PRO A 201 -11.39 -5.91 9.04
N GLY A 202 -11.04 -6.50 7.90
CA GLY A 202 -9.95 -6.00 7.09
C GLY A 202 -10.11 -6.30 5.61
N ALA A 203 -9.43 -5.48 4.80
CA ALA A 203 -9.33 -5.65 3.36
C ALA A 203 -7.88 -5.50 2.90
N SER A 204 -7.46 -6.29 1.92
CA SER A 204 -6.18 -6.10 1.22
C SER A 204 -6.46 -5.81 -0.25
N LEU A 205 -6.03 -4.63 -0.70
CA LEU A 205 -6.13 -4.19 -2.09
C LEU A 205 -4.80 -4.41 -2.80
N TRP A 206 -4.85 -4.98 -4.01
CA TRP A 206 -3.67 -5.27 -4.81
C TRP A 206 -3.80 -4.66 -6.20
N CYS A 207 -2.90 -3.72 -6.50
CA CYS A 207 -2.81 -3.07 -7.80
C CYS A 207 -1.96 -3.88 -8.76
N HIS A 208 -2.48 -4.15 -9.98
CA HIS A 208 -1.76 -4.87 -11.02
C HIS A 208 -0.94 -3.88 -11.85
N CYS A 209 0.37 -4.02 -11.83
CA CYS A 209 1.32 -3.07 -12.41
C CYS A 209 2.05 -3.68 -13.59
N PRO A 210 2.19 -2.97 -14.73
CA PRO A 210 2.96 -3.44 -15.86
C PRO A 210 4.46 -3.43 -15.56
N ALA A 211 5.13 -4.57 -15.78
CA ALA A 211 6.56 -4.72 -15.49
C ALA A 211 7.46 -3.76 -16.29
N TYR A 212 7.03 -3.34 -17.49
CA TYR A 212 7.79 -2.42 -18.33
C TYR A 212 7.85 -0.98 -17.81
N LEU A 213 7.03 -0.61 -16.80
CA LEU A 213 7.13 0.69 -16.11
C LEU A 213 8.05 0.66 -14.89
N GLN A 214 8.84 -0.38 -14.69
CA GLN A 214 9.70 -0.50 -13.50
C GLN A 214 10.59 0.73 -13.30
N GLY A 215 10.57 1.29 -12.09
CA GLY A 215 11.29 2.50 -11.69
C GLY A 215 10.49 3.79 -11.85
N ILE A 216 9.23 3.72 -12.26
CA ILE A 216 8.33 4.87 -12.43
C ILE A 216 7.10 4.68 -11.55
N VAL A 217 6.69 5.73 -10.84
CA VAL A 217 5.44 5.71 -10.06
C VAL A 217 4.24 5.76 -11.01
N HIS A 218 3.33 4.80 -10.89
CA HIS A 218 2.17 4.69 -11.76
C HIS A 218 1.01 5.57 -11.29
N HIS A 219 1.04 6.88 -11.61
CA HIS A 219 0.03 7.85 -11.16
C HIS A 219 -1.41 7.48 -11.57
N GLY A 220 -1.62 6.87 -12.75
CA GLY A 220 -2.95 6.38 -13.16
C GLY A 220 -3.51 5.33 -12.19
N MET A 221 -2.67 4.43 -11.69
CA MET A 221 -3.06 3.45 -10.67
C MET A 221 -3.34 4.12 -9.32
N LEU A 222 -2.57 5.14 -8.93
CA LEU A 222 -2.85 5.92 -7.72
C LEU A 222 -4.21 6.62 -7.79
N ILE A 223 -4.60 7.16 -8.94
CA ILE A 223 -5.93 7.76 -9.14
C ILE A 223 -7.03 6.72 -8.92
N GLN A 224 -6.90 5.55 -9.53
CA GLN A 224 -7.90 4.48 -9.39
C GLN A 224 -7.97 3.97 -7.94
N LEU A 225 -6.83 3.78 -7.29
CA LEU A 225 -6.77 3.34 -5.89
C LEU A 225 -7.35 4.40 -4.94
N ALA A 226 -7.07 5.69 -5.18
CA ALA A 226 -7.64 6.79 -4.40
C ALA A 226 -9.17 6.82 -4.47
N ARG A 227 -9.76 6.55 -5.65
CA ARG A 227 -11.23 6.47 -5.81
C ARG A 227 -11.83 5.34 -4.99
N VAL A 228 -11.22 4.15 -5.03
CA VAL A 228 -11.67 3.00 -4.23
C VAL A 228 -11.54 3.30 -2.74
N LEU A 229 -10.38 3.81 -2.32
CA LEU A 229 -10.13 4.15 -0.92
C LEU A 229 -11.06 5.24 -0.41
N SER A 230 -11.31 6.29 -1.20
CA SER A 230 -12.23 7.37 -0.80
C SER A 230 -13.61 6.82 -0.39
N ASP A 231 -14.14 5.86 -1.15
CA ASP A 231 -15.41 5.22 -0.80
C ASP A 231 -15.27 4.29 0.42
N MET A 232 -14.15 3.57 0.55
CA MET A 232 -13.94 2.65 1.68
C MET A 232 -13.77 3.36 3.02
N VAL A 233 -13.08 4.50 3.02
CA VAL A 233 -12.82 5.28 4.25
C VAL A 233 -13.77 6.46 4.40
N SER A 234 -14.65 6.71 3.41
CA SER A 234 -15.60 7.83 3.35
C SER A 234 -14.92 9.21 3.52
N VAL A 235 -13.71 9.33 3.00
CA VAL A 235 -12.91 10.57 2.99
C VAL A 235 -12.52 10.90 1.55
N SER A 236 -12.80 12.11 1.10
CA SER A 236 -12.45 12.53 -0.26
C SER A 236 -10.95 12.70 -0.42
N LEU A 237 -10.35 11.90 -1.31
CA LEU A 237 -8.95 12.04 -1.71
C LEU A 237 -8.91 12.76 -3.07
N GLY A 238 -8.60 14.06 -3.06
CA GLY A 238 -8.53 14.86 -4.29
C GLY A 238 -7.44 14.34 -5.25
N THR A 239 -7.81 14.00 -6.49
CA THR A 239 -6.91 13.37 -7.48
C THR A 239 -6.31 14.32 -8.51
N GLN A 240 -6.65 15.61 -8.48
CA GLN A 240 -6.30 16.59 -9.54
C GLN A 240 -4.80 16.67 -9.82
N LYS A 241 -3.98 16.64 -8.76
CA LYS A 241 -2.51 16.62 -8.90
C LYS A 241 -2.01 15.34 -9.57
N LEU A 242 -2.57 14.20 -9.18
CA LEU A 242 -2.23 12.89 -9.78
C LEU A 242 -2.68 12.83 -11.24
N GLU A 243 -3.83 13.39 -11.58
CA GLU A 243 -4.35 13.45 -12.96
C GLU A 243 -3.43 14.28 -13.87
N SER A 244 -2.93 15.41 -13.39
CA SER A 244 -1.97 16.21 -14.14
C SER A 244 -0.65 15.48 -14.39
N LEU A 245 -0.13 14.77 -13.36
CA LEU A 245 1.08 13.95 -13.46
C LEU A 245 0.87 12.77 -14.39
N TRP A 246 -0.28 12.11 -14.31
CA TRP A 246 -0.60 10.97 -15.17
C TRP A 246 -0.70 11.37 -16.65
N ASN A 247 -1.41 12.46 -16.97
CA ASN A 247 -1.54 12.93 -18.34
C ASN A 247 -0.18 13.23 -18.99
N ALA A 248 0.75 13.86 -18.24
CA ALA A 248 2.10 14.11 -18.73
C ALA A 248 2.88 12.81 -18.94
N LEU A 249 2.82 11.89 -17.98
CA LEU A 249 3.53 10.61 -18.04
C LEU A 249 2.97 9.69 -19.14
N GLU A 250 1.66 9.67 -19.34
CA GLU A 250 1.03 8.83 -20.37
C GLU A 250 1.49 9.22 -21.78
N ILE A 251 1.64 10.52 -22.07
CA ILE A 251 2.20 11.01 -23.34
C ILE A 251 3.62 10.48 -23.51
N GLN A 252 4.47 10.63 -22.50
CA GLN A 252 5.87 10.16 -22.55
C GLN A 252 5.96 8.64 -22.75
N ILE A 253 5.08 7.87 -22.09
CA ILE A 253 5.03 6.41 -22.27
C ILE A 253 4.65 6.07 -23.72
N GLN A 254 3.67 6.77 -24.33
CA GLN A 254 3.27 6.52 -25.71
C GLN A 254 4.41 6.82 -26.69
N GLU A 255 5.12 7.94 -26.53
CA GLU A 255 6.28 8.30 -27.33
C GLU A 255 7.39 7.24 -27.20
N LEU A 256 7.72 6.81 -25.98
CA LEU A 256 8.72 5.77 -25.75
C LEU A 256 8.35 4.42 -26.37
N ILE A 257 7.06 4.05 -26.34
CA ILE A 257 6.59 2.83 -26.98
C ILE A 257 6.77 2.93 -28.50
N ALA A 258 6.46 4.09 -29.10
CA ALA A 258 6.58 4.30 -30.54
C ALA A 258 8.06 4.29 -31.00
N ASP A 259 8.96 4.84 -30.20
CA ASP A 259 10.39 4.97 -30.53
C ASP A 259 11.21 3.72 -30.20
N ASN A 260 10.65 2.75 -29.44
CA ASN A 260 11.37 1.55 -29.01
C ASN A 260 10.69 0.26 -29.49
N PRO A 261 11.19 -0.38 -30.56
CA PRO A 261 10.58 -1.59 -31.12
C PRO A 261 10.50 -2.79 -30.14
N LYS A 262 11.43 -2.89 -29.16
CA LYS A 262 11.35 -3.94 -28.13
C LYS A 262 10.19 -3.71 -27.19
N LEU A 263 10.00 -2.47 -26.74
CA LEU A 263 8.90 -2.09 -25.87
C LEU A 263 7.56 -2.22 -26.60
N GLU A 264 7.47 -1.77 -27.85
CA GLU A 264 6.30 -1.97 -28.70
C GLU A 264 5.95 -3.46 -28.81
N GLY A 265 6.95 -4.32 -29.05
CA GLY A 265 6.77 -5.77 -29.10
C GLY A 265 6.20 -6.36 -27.80
N ILE A 266 6.65 -5.90 -26.62
CA ILE A 266 6.12 -6.32 -25.31
C ILE A 266 4.65 -5.88 -25.17
N VAL A 267 4.35 -4.62 -25.44
CA VAL A 267 3.00 -4.05 -25.35
C VAL A 267 2.05 -4.79 -26.30
N ASP A 268 2.49 -5.08 -27.52
CA ASP A 268 1.69 -5.82 -28.51
C ASP A 268 1.44 -7.28 -28.09
N GLN A 269 2.43 -7.94 -27.46
CA GLN A 269 2.21 -9.27 -26.91
C GLN A 269 1.13 -9.25 -25.81
N ILE A 270 1.16 -8.27 -24.92
CA ILE A 270 0.13 -8.11 -23.88
C ILE A 270 -1.24 -7.85 -24.53
N ARG A 271 -1.32 -6.96 -25.53
CA ARG A 271 -2.56 -6.69 -26.29
C ARG A 271 -3.12 -7.95 -26.96
N LYS A 272 -2.25 -8.76 -27.58
CA LYS A 272 -2.61 -10.04 -28.23
C LYS A 272 -3.11 -11.07 -27.21
N LYS A 273 -2.44 -11.21 -26.06
CA LYS A 273 -2.90 -12.10 -24.97
C LYS A 273 -4.28 -11.70 -24.48
N LYS A 274 -4.52 -10.41 -24.24
CA LYS A 274 -5.83 -9.90 -23.80
C LYS A 274 -6.94 -10.22 -24.81
N ARG A 275 -6.69 -10.03 -26.09
CA ARG A 275 -7.66 -10.39 -27.15
C ARG A 275 -7.94 -11.90 -27.19
N ARG A 276 -6.93 -12.73 -26.94
CA ARG A 276 -7.09 -14.21 -26.86
C ARG A 276 -7.74 -14.65 -25.55
N GLY A 277 -7.38 -14.06 -24.41
CA GLY A 277 -7.98 -14.35 -23.10
C GLY A 277 -9.42 -13.88 -22.98
N ALA A 278 -9.86 -12.88 -23.77
CA ALA A 278 -11.28 -12.58 -23.94
C ALA A 278 -12.05 -13.71 -24.69
N ILE A 279 -11.32 -14.63 -25.34
CA ILE A 279 -11.88 -15.78 -26.08
C ILE A 279 -11.72 -17.08 -25.28
N GLN A 280 -10.77 -17.18 -24.34
CA GLN A 280 -10.54 -18.37 -23.51
C GLN A 280 -10.42 -17.96 -22.04
N ASN A 281 -11.48 -18.23 -21.29
CA ASN A 281 -11.43 -18.26 -19.83
C ASN A 281 -10.52 -19.41 -19.37
N ARG A 282 -9.50 -19.08 -18.56
CA ARG A 282 -8.76 -19.95 -17.62
C ARG A 282 -7.98 -21.11 -18.20
N GLU A 283 -6.74 -21.02 -17.94
CA GLU A 283 -5.72 -22.00 -17.55
C GLU A 283 -4.39 -21.66 -18.20
N ASP A 284 -3.44 -21.28 -17.37
CA ASP A 284 -2.00 -21.44 -17.48
C ASP A 284 -1.25 -20.24 -16.91
N THR A 285 -1.04 -20.33 -15.58
CA THR A 285 -0.02 -19.52 -14.89
C THR A 285 1.27 -20.34 -14.86
N GLU A 286 2.02 -20.35 -15.96
CA GLU A 286 3.41 -20.79 -15.92
C GLU A 286 4.35 -19.60 -16.08
N ASN A 287 5.24 -19.54 -15.09
CA ASN A 287 6.34 -18.64 -14.84
C ASN A 287 7.26 -18.51 -16.07
N LYS A 288 7.16 -17.43 -16.84
CA LYS A 288 8.19 -16.98 -17.77
C LYS A 288 8.67 -15.61 -17.30
N GLN A 289 9.93 -15.60 -16.84
CA GLN A 289 10.70 -14.40 -16.59
C GLN A 289 10.67 -13.53 -17.85
N ALA A 290 9.91 -12.45 -17.83
CA ALA A 290 9.88 -11.48 -18.92
C ALA A 290 11.16 -10.66 -18.89
N ASP A 291 11.77 -10.42 -20.04
CA ASP A 291 12.87 -9.44 -20.18
C ASP A 291 12.36 -8.08 -19.71
N VAL A 292 12.93 -7.62 -18.60
CA VAL A 292 12.52 -6.36 -17.97
C VAL A 292 13.29 -5.22 -18.63
N ILE A 293 12.62 -4.43 -19.46
CA ILE A 293 13.12 -3.13 -19.93
C ILE A 293 12.67 -2.09 -18.92
N ARG A 294 13.63 -1.41 -18.30
CA ARG A 294 13.35 -0.35 -17.31
C ARG A 294 13.21 0.97 -18.06
N LEU A 295 12.02 1.54 -18.08
CA LEU A 295 11.79 2.86 -18.66
C LEU A 295 12.59 3.97 -17.94
N LYS A 296 12.92 3.78 -16.66
CA LYS A 296 13.79 4.71 -15.92
C LYS A 296 15.10 4.99 -16.65
N ASP A 297 15.65 4.01 -17.35
CA ASP A 297 16.93 4.14 -18.08
C ASP A 297 16.83 5.10 -19.29
N PHE A 298 15.62 5.56 -19.65
CA PHE A 298 15.33 6.49 -20.74
C PHE A 298 14.93 7.91 -20.29
N PHE A 299 14.67 8.12 -18.99
CA PHE A 299 14.30 9.42 -18.44
C PHE A 299 15.44 10.19 -17.77
N ASP A 300 16.55 9.52 -17.42
CA ASP A 300 17.77 10.18 -16.95
C ASP A 300 18.73 10.37 -18.14
N PRO A 301 19.18 11.62 -18.43
CA PRO A 301 20.16 11.90 -19.50
C PRO A 301 21.57 11.43 -19.12
#